data_5a0e61f60b7bedbed4b39eeaee5ec436
#
_entry.id   5a0e61f60b7bedbed4b39eeaee5ec436
#
_cell.length_a   1.000
_cell.length_b   1.000
_cell.length_c   1.000
_cell.angle_alpha   90.00
_cell.angle_beta   90.00
_cell.angle_gamma   90.00
#
_symmetry.space_group_name_H-M   'P 1'
#
loop_
_entity.id
_entity.type
_entity.pdbx_description
1 polymer ?
#
loop_
_entity_poly.entity_id
_entity_poly.type
_entity_poly.pdbx_seq_one_letter_code
_entity_poly.pdbx_strand_id
1 'polypeptide(L)' 'MVYAQKLTIEVGYNMVNNVQYYLGQNDISIAESRYEANVQFDICVKECDLDKIKSGLTQKCEGQLQIIEGDKDYHRL' A
#
# COMPACT_ATOMS: atom_id res chain seq x y z
N MET A 1 -8.96 -0.03 -19.76
CA MET A 1 -7.72 0.28 -19.03
C MET A 1 -8.02 1.24 -17.89
N VAL A 2 -7.44 0.99 -16.75
CA VAL A 2 -7.59 1.85 -15.58
C VAL A 2 -6.22 2.41 -15.23
N TYR A 3 -6.19 3.70 -14.96
CA TYR A 3 -4.95 4.34 -14.50
C TYR A 3 -4.70 3.94 -13.05
N ALA A 4 -3.59 3.28 -12.80
CA ALA A 4 -3.25 2.81 -11.48
C ALA A 4 -1.83 3.28 -11.11
N GLN A 5 -1.62 3.49 -9.83
CA GLN A 5 -0.32 3.89 -9.32
C GLN A 5 0.24 2.81 -8.42
N LYS A 6 1.51 2.52 -8.59
CA LYS A 6 2.23 1.62 -7.69
C LYS A 6 2.63 2.37 -6.43
N LEU A 7 2.38 1.73 -5.31
CA LEU A 7 2.81 2.26 -4.02
C LEU A 7 3.64 1.20 -3.30
N THR A 8 4.72 1.63 -2.68
CA THR A 8 5.50 0.79 -1.79
C THR A 8 5.27 1.26 -0.37
N ILE A 9 4.79 0.38 0.48
CA ILE A 9 4.50 0.70 1.87
C ILE A 9 5.56 0.04 2.74
N GLU A 10 6.29 0.84 3.50
CA GLU A 10 7.31 0.34 4.40
C GLU A 10 6.83 0.50 5.83
N VAL A 11 6.79 -0.59 6.58
CA VAL A 11 6.34 -0.60 7.98
C VAL A 11 7.24 -1.52 8.79
N GLY A 12 7.26 -1.29 10.10
CA GLY A 12 7.91 -2.23 11.01
C GLY A 12 7.11 -3.51 11.15
N TYR A 13 7.76 -4.56 11.65
CA TYR A 13 7.11 -5.87 11.82
C TYR A 13 5.88 -5.80 12.71
N ASN A 14 5.85 -4.86 13.65
CA ASN A 14 4.73 -4.71 14.56
C ASN A 14 3.46 -4.16 13.88
N MET A 15 3.59 -3.56 12.70
CA MET A 15 2.47 -2.96 11.98
C MET A 15 2.03 -3.79 10.77
N VAL A 16 2.71 -4.88 10.48
CA VAL A 16 2.42 -5.70 9.30
C VAL A 16 0.97 -6.18 9.29
N ASN A 17 0.48 -6.68 10.40
CA ASN A 17 -0.89 -7.20 10.48
C ASN A 17 -1.92 -6.10 10.22
N ASN A 18 -1.68 -4.91 10.73
CA ASN A 18 -2.57 -3.77 10.51
C ASN A 18 -2.64 -3.41 9.03
N VAL A 19 -1.50 -3.38 8.36
CA VAL A 19 -1.45 -3.07 6.93
C VAL A 19 -2.16 -4.14 6.11
N GLN A 20 -1.86 -5.42 6.38
CA GLN A 20 -2.48 -6.52 5.65
C GLN A 20 -4.00 -6.53 5.84
N TYR A 21 -4.45 -6.30 7.05
CA TYR A 21 -5.87 -6.26 7.35
C TYR A 21 -6.58 -5.14 6.58
N TYR A 22 -5.98 -3.96 6.59
CA TYR A 22 -6.54 -2.81 5.89
C TYR A 22 -6.60 -3.05 4.37
N LEU A 23 -5.53 -3.57 3.80
CA LEU A 23 -5.49 -3.86 2.37
C LEU A 23 -6.51 -4.91 1.98
N GLY A 24 -6.68 -5.93 2.82
CA GLY A 24 -7.69 -6.96 2.58
C GLY A 24 -9.11 -6.42 2.60
N GLN A 25 -9.39 -5.49 3.52
CA GLN A 25 -10.73 -4.89 3.60
C GLN A 25 -11.08 -4.06 2.37
N ASN A 26 -10.09 -3.50 1.71
CA ASN A 26 -10.29 -2.64 0.54
C ASN A 26 -10.06 -3.38 -0.78
N ASP A 27 -9.97 -4.70 -0.73
CA ASP A 27 -9.76 -5.55 -1.91
C ASP A 27 -8.50 -5.17 -2.70
N ILE A 28 -7.46 -4.76 -1.99
CA ILE A 28 -6.19 -4.39 -2.61
C ILE A 28 -5.27 -5.60 -2.58
N SER A 29 -4.82 -6.01 -3.76
CA SER A 29 -3.89 -7.11 -3.88
C SER A 29 -2.47 -6.64 -3.66
N ILE A 30 -1.71 -7.39 -2.88
CA ILE A 30 -0.29 -7.14 -2.66
C ILE A 30 0.46 -7.80 -3.81
N ALA A 31 1.14 -6.99 -4.63
CA ALA A 31 1.90 -7.51 -5.75
C ALA A 31 3.16 -8.23 -5.30
N GLU A 32 3.83 -7.68 -4.30
CA GLU A 32 5.05 -8.25 -3.77
C GLU A 32 5.23 -7.84 -2.32
N SER A 33 5.83 -8.70 -1.53
CA SER A 33 6.19 -8.37 -0.16
C SER A 33 7.64 -8.73 0.07
N ARG A 34 8.35 -7.85 0.77
CA ARG A 34 9.76 -8.04 1.09
C ARG A 34 9.95 -7.92 2.59
N TYR A 35 10.64 -8.88 3.15
CA TYR A 35 10.91 -8.92 4.59
C TYR A 35 12.42 -8.72 4.79
N GLU A 36 12.79 -7.49 5.10
CA GLU A 36 14.17 -7.10 5.37
C GLU A 36 14.24 -6.49 6.77
N ALA A 37 15.04 -5.45 6.95
CA ALA A 37 15.07 -4.72 8.22
C ALA A 37 13.67 -4.19 8.57
N ASN A 38 12.93 -3.73 7.54
CA ASN A 38 11.52 -3.39 7.62
C ASN A 38 10.77 -4.20 6.57
N VAL A 39 9.44 -4.29 6.73
CA VAL A 39 8.61 -4.99 5.76
C VAL A 39 8.13 -4.01 4.70
N GLN A 40 8.25 -4.39 3.44
CA GLN A 40 7.81 -3.57 2.31
C GLN A 40 6.75 -4.32 1.53
N PHE A 41 5.66 -3.64 1.21
CA PHE A 41 4.58 -4.18 0.40
C PHE A 41 4.41 -3.34 -0.86
N ASP A 42 4.49 -3.98 -2.01
CA ASP A 42 4.21 -3.34 -3.28
C ASP A 42 2.76 -3.58 -3.64
N ILE A 43 2.00 -2.51 -3.83
CA ILE A 43 0.58 -2.59 -4.16
C ILE A 43 0.28 -1.72 -5.36
N CYS A 44 -0.82 -2.04 -6.05
CA CYS A 44 -1.36 -1.21 -7.12
C CYS A 44 -2.71 -0.67 -6.66
N VAL A 45 -2.89 0.63 -6.74
CA VAL A 45 -4.10 1.31 -6.30
C VAL A 45 -4.65 2.16 -7.44
N LYS A 46 -5.96 2.16 -7.62
CA LYS A 46 -6.59 3.03 -8.59
C LYS A 46 -6.38 4.48 -8.19
N GLU A 47 -6.17 5.34 -9.18
CA GLU A 47 -5.91 6.74 -8.91
C GLU A 47 -7.00 7.39 -8.06
N CYS A 48 -8.26 7.05 -8.30
CA CYS A 48 -9.36 7.60 -7.54
C CYS A 48 -9.38 7.18 -6.06
N ASP A 49 -8.75 6.06 -5.73
CA ASP A 49 -8.69 5.57 -4.36
C ASP A 49 -7.38 5.91 -3.67
N LEU A 50 -6.46 6.53 -4.38
CA LEU A 50 -5.10 6.75 -3.90
C LEU A 50 -5.07 7.53 -2.58
N ASP A 51 -5.74 8.69 -2.55
CA ASP A 51 -5.75 9.53 -1.35
C ASP A 51 -6.42 8.83 -0.18
N LYS A 52 -7.52 8.14 -0.46
CA LYS A 52 -8.25 7.39 0.56
C LYS A 52 -7.38 6.32 1.20
N ILE A 53 -6.67 5.56 0.37
CA ILE A 53 -5.81 4.48 0.85
C ILE A 53 -4.64 5.04 1.66
N LYS A 54 -4.00 6.10 1.18
CA LYS A 54 -2.91 6.73 1.90
C LYS A 54 -3.35 7.22 3.29
N SER A 55 -4.46 7.94 3.33
CA SER A 55 -4.99 8.44 4.60
C SER A 55 -5.35 7.32 5.55
N GLY A 56 -6.04 6.31 5.05
CA GLY A 56 -6.44 5.17 5.86
C GLY A 56 -5.26 4.42 6.44
N LEU A 57 -4.23 4.17 5.62
CA LEU A 57 -3.02 3.49 6.08
C LEU A 57 -2.30 4.31 7.14
N THR A 58 -2.18 5.61 6.92
CA THR A 58 -1.54 6.50 7.89
C THR A 58 -2.26 6.45 9.24
N GLN A 59 -3.59 6.47 9.23
CA GLN A 59 -4.38 6.38 10.45
C GLN A 59 -4.22 5.03 11.14
N LYS A 60 -4.26 3.95 10.37
CA LYS A 60 -4.14 2.60 10.95
C LYS A 60 -2.78 2.35 11.59
N CYS A 61 -1.75 2.95 11.06
CA CYS A 61 -0.38 2.78 11.56
C CYS A 61 0.07 3.95 12.43
N GLU A 62 -0.82 4.87 12.74
CA GLU A 62 -0.53 6.03 13.60
C GLU A 62 0.66 6.85 13.07
N GLY A 63 0.80 6.92 11.76
CA GLY A 63 1.90 7.63 11.14
C GLY A 63 3.22 6.89 11.15
N GLN A 64 3.26 5.67 11.66
CA GLN A 64 4.50 4.88 11.76
C GLN A 64 4.71 4.02 10.53
N LEU A 65 4.47 4.59 9.37
CA LEU A 65 4.71 3.90 8.10
C LEU A 65 5.30 4.90 7.13
N GLN A 66 5.91 4.37 6.08
CA GLN A 66 6.41 5.19 4.99
C GLN A 66 5.75 4.73 3.70
N ILE A 67 5.20 5.67 2.96
CA ILE A 67 4.58 5.39 1.67
C ILE A 67 5.46 5.98 0.60
N ILE A 68 5.96 5.13 -0.29
CA ILE A 68 6.80 5.52 -1.40
C ILE A 68 5.98 5.40 -2.66
N GLU A 69 5.78 6.50 -3.37
CA GLU A 69 5.05 6.48 -4.62
C GLU A 69 5.95 5.99 -5.73
N GLY A 70 5.51 4.94 -6.41
CA GLY A 70 6.19 4.43 -7.58
C GLY A 70 5.78 5.16 -8.84
N ASP A 71 6.21 4.64 -9.97
CA ASP A 71 5.87 5.22 -11.26
C ASP A 71 4.39 5.05 -11.55
N LYS A 72 3.78 6.09 -12.08
CA LYS A 72 2.42 6.02 -12.57
C LYS A 72 2.41 5.33 -13.93
N ASP A 73 1.54 4.35 -14.07
CA ASP A 73 1.46 3.60 -15.30
C ASP A 73 0.04 3.10 -15.51
N TYR A 74 -0.28 2.73 -16.74
CA TYR A 74 -1.58 2.15 -17.05
C TYR A 74 -1.50 0.63 -16.91
N HIS A 75 -2.33 0.11 -16.05
CA HIS A 75 -2.43 -1.33 -15.84
C HIS A 75 -3.81 -1.82 -16.21
N ARG A 76 -3.86 -3.02 -16.75
CA ARG A 76 -5.14 -3.69 -16.96
C ARG A 76 -5.55 -4.33 -15.64
N LEU A 77 -6.65 -3.87 -15.12
CA LEU A 77 -7.19 -4.40 -13.88
C LEU A 77 -8.46 -5.21 -14.14
#